data_42b0d171f62520e8c233c168b20763e0
#
_entry.id   42b0d171f62520e8c233c168b20763e0
#
_cell.length_a   1.000
_cell.length_b   1.000
_cell.length_c   1.000
_cell.angle_alpha   90.00
_cell.angle_beta   90.00
_cell.angle_gamma   90.00
#
_symmetry.space_group_name_H-M   'P 1'
#
loop_
_entity.id
_entity.type
_entity.pdbx_description
1 polymer ?
#
loop_
_entity_poly.entity_id
_entity_poly.type
_entity_poly.pdbx_seq_one_letter_code
_entity_poly.pdbx_strand_id
1 'polypeptide(L)' 'MCESAVYLIRGEVKTLVMQEAAKVAITDEGAVVIDALGERMIVKDADLLEANLIKHEILLRPR' A
#
# COMPACT_ATOMS: atom_id res chain seq x y z
N MET A 1 5.30 -14.77 -9.45
CA MET A 1 5.64 -13.75 -8.49
C MET A 1 4.38 -13.13 -7.93
N CYS A 2 4.37 -12.85 -6.63
CA CYS A 2 3.12 -12.47 -5.96
C CYS A 2 3.10 -10.97 -5.67
N GLU A 3 2.76 -10.18 -6.69
CA GLU A 3 2.51 -8.77 -6.46
C GLU A 3 1.19 -8.60 -5.72
N SER A 4 1.07 -7.52 -4.96
CA SER A 4 -0.12 -7.24 -4.18
C SER A 4 -0.70 -5.91 -4.58
N ALA A 5 -2.03 -5.83 -4.56
CA ALA A 5 -2.71 -4.55 -4.74
C ALA A 5 -2.68 -3.79 -3.43
N VAL A 6 -2.41 -2.49 -3.51
CA VAL A 6 -2.34 -1.63 -2.33
C VAL A 6 -3.45 -0.59 -2.42
N TYR A 7 -4.22 -0.47 -1.36
CA TYR A 7 -5.34 0.47 -1.26
C TYR A 7 -5.18 1.37 -0.05
N LEU A 8 -5.72 2.57 -0.16
CA LEU A 8 -5.84 3.48 0.97
C LEU A 8 -7.30 3.54 1.38
N ILE A 9 -7.57 3.27 2.65
CA ILE A 9 -8.91 3.26 3.21
C ILE A 9 -9.13 4.53 4.01
N ARG A 10 -10.12 5.32 3.60
CA ARG A 10 -10.53 6.51 4.34
C ARG A 10 -12.01 6.38 4.63
N GLY A 11 -12.34 6.01 5.87
CA GLY A 11 -13.73 5.73 6.21
C GLY A 11 -14.24 4.60 5.36
N GLU A 12 -15.23 4.89 4.52
CA GLU A 12 -15.81 3.87 3.63
C GLU A 12 -15.26 3.93 2.21
N VAL A 13 -14.30 4.83 1.96
CA VAL A 13 -13.74 4.99 0.62
C VAL A 13 -12.46 4.17 0.51
N LYS A 14 -12.40 3.35 -0.53
CA LYS A 14 -11.26 2.49 -0.81
C LYS A 14 -10.64 2.94 -2.13
N THR A 15 -9.43 3.49 -2.06
CA THR A 15 -8.75 4.06 -3.21
C THR A 15 -7.56 3.20 -3.59
N LEU A 16 -7.45 2.84 -4.86
CA LEU A 16 -6.31 2.06 -5.34
C LEU A 16 -5.08 2.95 -5.39
N VAL A 17 -4.02 2.52 -4.73
CA VAL A 17 -2.73 3.20 -4.74
C VAL A 17 -1.83 2.61 -5.82
N MET A 18 -1.71 1.30 -5.83
CA MET A 18 -0.85 0.60 -6.79
C MET A 18 -1.39 -0.81 -6.98
N GLN A 19 -1.56 -1.22 -8.24
CA GLN A 19 -2.18 -2.50 -8.50
C GLN A 19 -1.22 -3.67 -8.28
N GLU A 20 0.06 -3.48 -8.60
CA GLU A 20 1.03 -4.58 -8.53
C GLU A 20 2.26 -4.13 -7.78
N ALA A 21 2.12 -4.01 -6.46
CA ALA A 21 3.23 -3.60 -5.61
C ALA A 21 4.09 -4.81 -5.26
N ALA A 22 5.39 -4.61 -5.28
CA ALA A 22 6.35 -5.63 -4.88
C ALA A 22 6.83 -5.39 -3.45
N LYS A 23 6.72 -4.16 -2.95
CA LYS A 23 7.22 -3.83 -1.62
C LYS A 23 6.43 -2.67 -1.03
N VAL A 24 6.13 -2.77 0.25
CA VAL A 24 5.53 -1.67 1.00
C VAL A 24 6.38 -1.47 2.25
N ALA A 25 6.83 -0.24 2.46
CA ALA A 25 7.62 0.11 3.63
C ALA A 25 6.92 1.25 4.37
N ILE A 26 6.74 1.10 5.67
CA ILE A 26 6.14 2.14 6.49
C ILE A 26 7.28 2.94 7.12
N THR A 27 7.26 4.25 6.87
CA THR A 27 8.31 5.15 7.32
C THR A 27 7.72 6.30 8.12
N ASP A 28 8.58 7.18 8.62
CA ASP A 28 8.12 8.37 9.32
C ASP A 28 7.27 9.28 8.43
N GLU A 29 7.52 9.25 7.13
CA GLU A 29 6.78 10.09 6.20
C GLU A 29 5.46 9.48 5.77
N GLY A 30 5.32 8.17 5.88
CA GLY A 30 4.13 7.46 5.45
C GLY A 30 4.48 6.12 4.86
N ALA A 31 3.67 5.66 3.91
CA ALA A 31 3.86 4.38 3.26
C ALA A 31 4.56 4.58 1.93
N VAL A 32 5.66 3.87 1.72
CA VAL A 32 6.37 3.86 0.44
C VAL A 32 6.01 2.57 -0.26
N VAL A 33 5.39 2.69 -1.43
CA VAL A 33 4.92 1.56 -2.20
C VAL A 33 5.75 1.47 -3.48
N ILE A 34 6.34 0.30 -3.73
CA ILE A 34 7.30 0.14 -4.82
C ILE A 34 6.86 -1.04 -5.69
N ASP A 35 6.85 -0.85 -7.02
CA ASP A 35 6.51 -1.94 -7.93
C ASP A 35 7.75 -2.75 -8.30
N ALA A 36 7.56 -3.76 -9.14
CA ALA A 36 8.65 -4.68 -9.51
C ALA A 36 9.74 -4.00 -10.35
N LEU A 37 9.43 -2.87 -10.95
CA LEU A 37 10.40 -2.11 -11.76
C LEU A 37 11.15 -1.07 -10.93
N GLY A 38 10.84 -0.97 -9.64
CA GLY A 38 11.49 -0.03 -8.76
C GLY A 38 10.86 1.35 -8.72
N GLU A 39 9.74 1.53 -9.41
CA GLU A 39 9.01 2.80 -9.34
C GLU A 39 8.29 2.88 -8.01
N ARG A 40 8.29 4.06 -7.42
CA ARG A 40 7.76 4.23 -6.07
C ARG A 40 6.71 5.30 -6.01
N MET A 41 5.80 5.11 -5.07
CA MET A 41 4.78 6.09 -4.73
C MET A 41 4.76 6.23 -3.22
N ILE A 42 4.74 7.48 -2.74
CA ILE A 42 4.69 7.75 -1.31
C ILE A 42 3.30 8.23 -0.95
N VAL A 43 2.67 7.52 -0.02
CA VAL A 43 1.39 7.93 0.54
C VAL A 43 1.69 8.57 1.88
N LYS A 44 1.70 9.91 1.92
CA LYS A 44 2.10 10.64 3.11
C LYS A 44 1.13 10.40 4.26
N ASP A 45 1.68 10.32 5.46
CA ASP A 45 0.90 10.19 6.70
C ASP A 45 -0.04 8.99 6.67
N ALA A 46 0.43 7.90 6.07
CA ALA A 46 -0.32 6.65 6.01
C ALA A 46 0.41 5.58 6.80
N ASP A 47 -0.37 4.67 7.35
CA ASP A 47 0.14 3.55 8.12
C ASP A 47 -0.50 2.28 7.60
N LEU A 48 0.01 1.14 8.02
CA LEU A 48 -0.54 -0.14 7.63
C LEU A 48 -1.81 -0.41 8.41
N LEU A 49 -2.88 -0.74 7.70
CA LEU A 49 -4.11 -1.19 8.34
C LEU A 49 -4.18 -2.71 8.37
N GLU A 50 -3.90 -3.33 7.23
CA GLU A 50 -4.02 -4.78 7.14
C GLU A 50 -3.23 -5.29 5.94
N ALA A 51 -2.58 -6.42 6.10
CA ALA A 51 -1.96 -7.13 4.98
C ALA A 51 -2.66 -8.49 4.86
N ASN A 52 -3.39 -8.68 3.77
CA ASN A 52 -4.05 -9.95 3.51
C ASN A 52 -3.21 -10.71 2.50
N LEU A 53 -2.45 -11.67 3.00
CA LEU A 53 -1.47 -12.36 2.18
C LEU A 53 -2.07 -13.42 1.28
N ILE A 54 -3.28 -13.88 1.61
CA ILE A 54 -3.99 -14.84 0.76
C ILE A 54 -4.56 -14.13 -0.45
N LYS A 55 -5.14 -12.95 -0.26
CA LYS A 55 -5.72 -12.18 -1.35
C LYS A 55 -4.71 -11.31 -2.06
N HIS A 56 -3.48 -11.22 -1.56
CA HIS A 56 -2.44 -10.32 -2.08
C HIS A 56 -2.96 -8.88 -2.09
N GLU A 57 -3.44 -8.45 -0.93
CA GLU A 57 -4.07 -7.15 -0.78
C GLU A 57 -3.53 -6.46 0.46
N ILE A 58 -3.02 -5.25 0.28
CA ILE A 58 -2.48 -4.45 1.37
C ILE A 58 -3.39 -3.24 1.55
N LEU A 59 -3.82 -3.01 2.77
CA LEU A 59 -4.66 -1.87 3.09
C LEU A 59 -3.88 -0.91 3.96
N LEU A 60 -3.88 0.35 3.55
CA LEU A 60 -3.28 1.44 4.28
C LEU A 60 -4.38 2.32 4.86
N ARG A 61 -4.05 3.08 5.88
CA ARG A 61 -4.98 4.05 6.46
C ARG A 61 -4.25 5.34 6.77
N PRO A 62 -4.94 6.48 6.78
CA PRO A 62 -4.32 7.73 7.25
C PRO A 62 -3.96 7.61 8.74
N ARG A 63 -2.86 8.23 9.11
CA ARG A 63 -2.45 8.30 10.51
C ARG A 63 -3.35 9.23 11.31
#